data_c517c32bf74d9586cb30bc86ab6fa29b
#
_entry.id   c517c32bf74d9586cb30bc86ab6fa29b
#
_cell.length_a   1.000
_cell.length_b   1.000
_cell.length_c   1.000
_cell.angle_alpha   90.00
_cell.angle_beta   90.00
_cell.angle_gamma   90.00
#
_symmetry.space_group_name_H-M   'P 1'
#
loop_
_entity.id
_entity.type
_entity.pdbx_description
1 polymer ?
#
loop_
_entity_poly.entity_id
_entity_poly.type
_entity_poly.pdbx_seq_one_letter_code
_entity_poly.pdbx_strand_id
1 'polypeptide(L)'
;MRVVFVVDTVQPTNGVATSAQRAAATLRGRGHEAVVVATDGSVRRPHRGWIDAAAPREVDRYVAQPWHIPVVSLFAQAQRFTFATPSRELLERAYRGADVVHIWLATPMGRMALQVAQDMGIPVSAGFHVQPENITYNIGLGRFRSTTSAVYTALREYFYEEIGHIHCPSQFIADQLADHGYRARTHVISNGVTDVFTPGEPRPVWTLDSDRPLRIMSVGRLSPEKRHELLIDAVKHSRYRDRIDLQIAGKGPRRTILQAHGVGLAHPLRLTYHSQERLVDELRSADLYVHPADAEIEAVACLEAVACGLVPVIARSPRSAASQFALDPRSLFPTNDRDALTRRLDWWIEHPQERARMRARYAESARRYSIHRSGQLLEQMFHQTITDAGTGR
;
A
#
# COMPACT_ATOMS: atom_id res chain seq x y z
N MET A 1 17.34 9.05 -17.92
CA MET A 1 18.07 8.49 -16.76
C MET A 1 17.94 6.97 -16.78
N ARG A 2 18.99 6.29 -16.35
CA ARG A 2 18.96 4.86 -15.98
C ARG A 2 18.79 4.74 -14.46
N VAL A 3 17.62 4.30 -14.00
CA VAL A 3 17.25 4.15 -12.58
C VAL A 3 17.28 2.66 -12.24
N VAL A 4 18.00 2.28 -11.18
CA VAL A 4 18.00 0.90 -10.68
C VAL A 4 17.20 0.83 -9.39
N PHE A 5 16.11 0.08 -9.42
CA PHE A 5 15.29 -0.24 -8.24
C PHE A 5 15.79 -1.52 -7.58
N VAL A 6 16.06 -1.46 -6.29
CA VAL A 6 16.37 -2.64 -5.49
C VAL A 6 15.23 -2.92 -4.54
N VAL A 7 14.60 -4.09 -4.69
CA VAL A 7 13.51 -4.57 -3.85
C VAL A 7 13.68 -6.06 -3.63
N ASP A 8 13.41 -6.56 -2.41
CA ASP A 8 13.66 -7.97 -2.13
C ASP A 8 12.80 -8.92 -2.97
N THR A 9 11.53 -8.60 -3.17
CA THR A 9 10.58 -9.50 -3.84
C THR A 9 9.78 -8.78 -4.92
N VAL A 10 9.43 -9.52 -5.97
CA VAL A 10 8.47 -9.08 -7.01
C VAL A 10 7.19 -9.91 -7.00
N GLN A 11 6.88 -10.58 -5.89
CA GLN A 11 5.65 -11.38 -5.78
C GLN A 11 4.40 -10.49 -5.92
N PRO A 12 3.45 -10.82 -6.81
CA PRO A 12 2.33 -9.92 -7.18
C PRO A 12 1.37 -9.57 -6.04
N THR A 13 1.41 -10.33 -4.96
CA THR A 13 0.51 -10.14 -3.81
C THR A 13 1.15 -9.34 -2.67
N ASN A 14 2.36 -8.85 -2.88
CA ASN A 14 3.06 -7.98 -1.93
C ASN A 14 2.92 -6.51 -2.38
N GLY A 15 2.45 -5.63 -1.49
CA GLY A 15 2.18 -4.22 -1.81
C GLY A 15 3.44 -3.47 -2.24
N VAL A 16 4.58 -3.69 -1.58
CA VAL A 16 5.85 -3.03 -1.91
C VAL A 16 6.33 -3.47 -3.31
N ALA A 17 6.27 -4.78 -3.59
CA ALA A 17 6.62 -5.33 -4.90
C ALA A 17 5.75 -4.72 -6.02
N THR A 18 4.45 -4.60 -5.79
CA THR A 18 3.51 -3.99 -6.73
C THR A 18 3.83 -2.51 -6.96
N SER A 19 4.12 -1.76 -5.90
CA SER A 19 4.47 -0.34 -6.00
C SER A 19 5.79 -0.13 -6.74
N ALA A 20 6.81 -0.95 -6.47
CA ALA A 20 8.10 -0.87 -7.17
C ALA A 20 7.96 -1.16 -8.68
N GLN A 21 7.17 -2.17 -9.04
CA GLN A 21 6.93 -2.51 -10.44
C GLN A 21 6.12 -1.41 -11.16
N ARG A 22 5.09 -0.86 -10.51
CA ARG A 22 4.30 0.26 -11.04
C ARG A 22 5.20 1.50 -11.27
N ALA A 23 6.05 1.83 -10.30
CA ALA A 23 7.01 2.93 -10.41
C ALA A 23 7.98 2.74 -11.59
N ALA A 24 8.56 1.54 -11.73
CA ALA A 24 9.45 1.22 -12.84
C ALA A 24 8.73 1.32 -14.20
N ALA A 25 7.52 0.79 -14.31
CA ALA A 25 6.71 0.88 -15.54
C ALA A 25 6.36 2.35 -15.88
N THR A 26 5.99 3.14 -14.87
CA THR A 26 5.65 4.55 -15.04
C THR A 26 6.85 5.37 -15.54
N LEU A 27 8.03 5.16 -14.96
CA LEU A 27 9.25 5.85 -15.41
C LEU A 27 9.64 5.49 -16.84
N ARG A 28 9.44 4.23 -17.24
CA ARG A 28 9.65 3.84 -18.63
C ARG A 28 8.70 4.52 -19.59
N GLY A 29 7.42 4.60 -19.24
CA GLY A 29 6.44 5.36 -20.00
C GLY A 29 6.79 6.85 -20.14
N ARG A 30 7.70 7.35 -19.30
CA ARG A 30 8.25 8.70 -19.33
C ARG A 30 9.61 8.81 -20.05
N GLY A 31 10.07 7.75 -20.68
CA GLY A 31 11.32 7.72 -21.47
C GLY A 31 12.58 7.45 -20.65
N HIS A 32 12.47 6.94 -19.43
CA HIS A 32 13.61 6.52 -18.63
C HIS A 32 13.86 5.02 -18.76
N GLU A 33 15.11 4.61 -18.60
CA GLU A 33 15.47 3.21 -18.39
C GLU A 33 15.29 2.88 -16.92
N ALA A 34 14.44 1.91 -16.59
CA ALA A 34 14.22 1.47 -15.21
C ALA A 34 14.49 -0.03 -15.09
N VAL A 35 15.46 -0.38 -14.27
CA VAL A 35 15.92 -1.74 -14.00
C VAL A 35 15.45 -2.17 -12.62
N VAL A 36 15.10 -3.44 -12.44
CA VAL A 36 14.67 -3.97 -11.13
C VAL A 36 15.58 -5.12 -10.71
N VAL A 37 16.14 -5.04 -9.51
CA VAL A 37 16.88 -6.11 -8.84
C VAL A 37 16.00 -6.69 -7.75
N ALA A 38 15.62 -7.97 -7.86
CA ALA A 38 14.73 -8.63 -6.91
C ALA A 38 14.80 -10.16 -7.01
N THR A 39 14.25 -10.88 -6.00
CA THR A 39 13.98 -12.31 -6.16
C THR A 39 12.53 -12.55 -6.60
N ASP A 40 12.31 -13.54 -7.45
CA ASP A 40 10.98 -14.03 -7.82
C ASP A 40 10.43 -15.07 -6.83
N GLY A 41 11.22 -15.43 -5.80
CA GLY A 41 10.88 -16.44 -4.80
C GLY A 41 11.01 -17.89 -5.29
N SER A 42 11.39 -18.12 -6.55
CA SER A 42 11.59 -19.46 -7.08
C SER A 42 13.03 -19.94 -6.84
N VAL A 43 13.17 -21.15 -6.30
CA VAL A 43 14.45 -21.84 -6.13
C VAL A 43 14.90 -22.50 -7.45
N ARG A 44 14.04 -22.50 -8.47
CA ARG A 44 14.27 -23.19 -9.75
C ARG A 44 14.14 -22.24 -10.94
N ARG A 45 15.23 -22.06 -11.67
CA ARG A 45 15.42 -21.42 -13.00
C ARG A 45 14.72 -20.06 -13.21
N PRO A 46 15.38 -19.07 -13.76
CA PRO A 46 14.76 -17.81 -14.12
C PRO A 46 13.65 -18.10 -15.15
N HIS A 47 12.39 -17.97 -14.74
CA HIS A 47 11.29 -17.95 -15.68
C HIS A 47 11.36 -16.65 -16.50
N ARG A 48 11.74 -16.77 -17.78
CA ARG A 48 11.39 -15.78 -18.80
C ARG A 48 9.87 -15.77 -18.88
N GLY A 49 9.21 -14.80 -18.27
CA GLY A 49 7.76 -14.67 -18.47
C GLY A 49 6.92 -14.29 -17.27
N TRP A 50 7.45 -13.61 -16.28
CA TRP A 50 6.64 -12.99 -15.25
C TRP A 50 6.34 -11.55 -15.63
N ILE A 51 5.34 -11.38 -16.47
CA ILE A 51 4.71 -10.10 -16.76
C ILE A 51 3.22 -10.35 -16.66
N ASP A 52 2.56 -9.65 -15.72
CA ASP A 52 1.12 -9.44 -15.81
C ASP A 52 0.80 -9.00 -17.25
N ALA A 53 -0.25 -9.53 -17.85
CA ALA A 53 -0.61 -9.25 -19.24
C ALA A 53 -0.84 -7.74 -19.54
N ALA A 54 -0.82 -6.89 -18.51
CA ALA A 54 -0.92 -5.43 -18.59
C ALA A 54 0.43 -4.69 -18.45
N ALA A 55 1.57 -5.38 -18.22
CA ALA A 55 2.87 -4.70 -18.12
C ALA A 55 3.60 -4.73 -19.48
N PRO A 56 4.15 -3.59 -19.94
CA PRO A 56 4.93 -3.56 -21.19
C PRO A 56 6.08 -4.58 -21.16
N ARG A 57 6.27 -5.27 -22.26
CA ARG A 57 7.38 -6.20 -22.48
C ARG A 57 8.69 -5.46 -22.33
N GLU A 58 9.68 -6.11 -21.68
CA GLU A 58 11.06 -5.67 -21.47
C GLU A 58 11.30 -4.82 -20.21
N VAL A 59 11.33 -5.54 -19.09
CA VAL A 59 12.00 -5.08 -17.90
C VAL A 59 13.30 -5.81 -17.79
N ASP A 60 14.42 -5.10 -17.89
CA ASP A 60 15.70 -5.67 -17.50
C ASP A 60 15.62 -6.02 -16.01
N ARG A 61 15.54 -7.31 -15.72
CA ARG A 61 15.49 -7.83 -14.36
C ARG A 61 16.78 -8.54 -14.03
N TYR A 62 17.34 -8.16 -12.91
CA TYR A 62 18.41 -8.91 -12.28
C TYR A 62 17.78 -9.75 -11.15
N VAL A 63 17.77 -11.07 -11.32
CA VAL A 63 17.12 -11.98 -10.37
C VAL A 63 18.11 -12.41 -9.30
N ALA A 64 17.85 -12.03 -8.05
CA ALA A 64 18.56 -12.47 -6.87
C ALA A 64 18.05 -13.83 -6.40
N GLN A 65 18.91 -14.63 -5.76
CA GLN A 65 18.49 -15.88 -5.11
C GLN A 65 17.62 -15.58 -3.89
N PRO A 66 16.57 -16.39 -3.61
CA PRO A 66 15.81 -16.25 -2.38
C PRO A 66 16.67 -16.62 -1.16
N TRP A 67 16.48 -15.87 -0.09
CA TRP A 67 17.17 -16.11 1.18
C TRP A 67 16.20 -16.59 2.25
N HIS A 68 16.44 -17.79 2.75
CA HIS A 68 15.68 -18.37 3.84
C HIS A 68 16.36 -18.11 5.18
N ILE A 69 15.88 -17.11 5.92
CA ILE A 69 16.33 -16.83 7.28
C ILE A 69 15.43 -17.62 8.23
N PRO A 70 15.97 -18.59 9.02
CA PRO A 70 15.18 -19.36 9.96
C PRO A 70 14.32 -18.47 10.85
N VAL A 71 13.11 -18.91 11.21
CA VAL A 71 12.10 -18.16 11.99
C VAL A 71 11.56 -16.91 11.27
N VAL A 72 12.43 -15.99 10.83
CA VAL A 72 12.02 -14.74 10.17
C VAL A 72 11.28 -15.02 8.85
N SER A 73 11.76 -16.01 8.08
CA SER A 73 11.11 -16.39 6.80
C SER A 73 9.70 -16.95 7.00
N LEU A 74 9.39 -17.58 8.14
CA LEU A 74 8.03 -18.05 8.43
C LEU A 74 7.05 -16.85 8.55
N PHE A 75 7.44 -15.80 9.27
CA PHE A 75 6.63 -14.58 9.37
C PHE A 75 6.57 -13.83 8.05
N ALA A 76 7.67 -13.76 7.32
CA ALA A 76 7.74 -13.12 6.01
C ALA A 76 6.85 -13.86 4.98
N GLN A 77 6.86 -15.20 4.96
CA GLN A 77 6.02 -16.00 4.08
C GLN A 77 4.52 -15.82 4.36
N ALA A 78 4.13 -15.67 5.62
CA ALA A 78 2.75 -15.34 5.98
C ALA A 78 2.32 -13.99 5.38
N GLN A 79 3.27 -13.10 5.13
CA GLN A 79 3.08 -11.81 4.45
C GLN A 79 3.41 -11.86 2.95
N ARG A 80 3.70 -13.05 2.39
CA ARG A 80 4.12 -13.24 1.00
C ARG A 80 5.33 -12.38 0.64
N PHE A 81 6.26 -12.31 1.54
CA PHE A 81 7.52 -11.63 1.36
C PHE A 81 8.65 -12.67 1.35
N THR A 82 9.56 -12.56 0.40
CA THR A 82 10.77 -13.38 0.31
C THR A 82 11.96 -12.45 0.32
N PHE A 83 12.89 -12.67 1.24
CA PHE A 83 14.15 -11.93 1.24
C PHE A 83 15.02 -12.35 0.05
N ALA A 84 15.70 -11.37 -0.53
CA ALA A 84 16.73 -11.63 -1.54
C ALA A 84 18.08 -11.87 -0.86
N THR A 85 18.84 -12.84 -1.35
CA THR A 85 20.23 -13.06 -0.93
C THR A 85 21.08 -11.89 -1.38
N PRO A 86 21.79 -11.18 -0.49
CA PRO A 86 22.70 -10.11 -0.88
C PRO A 86 23.79 -10.66 -1.81
N SER A 87 24.01 -9.98 -2.95
CA SER A 87 25.03 -10.37 -3.92
C SER A 87 25.68 -9.13 -4.53
N ARG A 88 26.92 -8.85 -4.13
CA ARG A 88 27.72 -7.73 -4.66
C ARG A 88 27.86 -7.82 -6.19
N GLU A 89 28.23 -8.98 -6.71
CA GLU A 89 28.43 -9.19 -8.14
C GLU A 89 27.16 -8.89 -8.95
N LEU A 90 25.99 -9.33 -8.45
CA LEU A 90 24.70 -9.06 -9.09
C LEU A 90 24.42 -7.55 -9.13
N LEU A 91 24.65 -6.85 -8.02
CA LEU A 91 24.42 -5.42 -7.89
C LEU A 91 25.39 -4.62 -8.78
N GLU A 92 26.68 -4.94 -8.78
CA GLU A 92 27.66 -4.29 -9.65
C GLU A 92 27.30 -4.43 -11.13
N ARG A 93 26.81 -5.60 -11.55
CA ARG A 93 26.32 -5.79 -12.92
C ARG A 93 25.08 -4.94 -13.22
N ALA A 94 24.13 -4.89 -12.29
CA ALA A 94 22.90 -4.13 -12.45
C ALA A 94 23.16 -2.61 -12.48
N TYR A 95 24.17 -2.15 -11.74
CA TYR A 95 24.51 -0.74 -11.58
C TYR A 95 25.35 -0.13 -12.70
N ARG A 96 25.85 -0.93 -13.63
CA ARG A 96 26.63 -0.41 -14.77
C ARG A 96 25.80 0.60 -15.56
N GLY A 97 26.31 1.84 -15.63
CA GLY A 97 25.66 2.95 -16.31
C GLY A 97 24.41 3.51 -15.60
N ALA A 98 24.19 3.15 -14.34
CA ALA A 98 23.10 3.74 -13.55
C ALA A 98 23.38 5.20 -13.19
N ASP A 99 22.40 6.07 -13.37
CA ASP A 99 22.43 7.46 -12.92
C ASP A 99 22.04 7.58 -11.45
N VAL A 100 21.16 6.70 -10.97
CA VAL A 100 20.67 6.68 -9.59
C VAL A 100 20.19 5.28 -9.19
N VAL A 101 20.39 4.94 -7.92
CA VAL A 101 19.86 3.72 -7.29
C VAL A 101 18.76 4.11 -6.31
N HIS A 102 17.61 3.43 -6.38
CA HIS A 102 16.51 3.59 -5.42
C HIS A 102 16.26 2.28 -4.67
N ILE A 103 16.49 2.29 -3.36
CA ILE A 103 16.35 1.11 -2.50
C ILE A 103 15.02 1.16 -1.79
N TRP A 104 14.15 0.17 -2.04
CA TRP A 104 12.79 0.16 -1.51
C TRP A 104 12.68 -0.25 -0.05
N LEU A 105 13.62 -1.04 0.46
CA LEU A 105 13.54 -1.64 1.80
C LEU A 105 14.91 -1.67 2.49
N ALA A 106 14.92 -1.37 3.79
CA ALA A 106 16.08 -1.47 4.67
C ALA A 106 16.33 -2.92 5.11
N THR A 107 16.55 -3.82 4.16
CA THR A 107 16.85 -5.23 4.36
C THR A 107 18.34 -5.49 4.21
N PRO A 108 18.85 -6.71 4.51
CA PRO A 108 20.25 -7.05 4.22
C PRO A 108 20.62 -6.86 2.75
N MET A 109 19.69 -7.16 1.81
CA MET A 109 19.90 -6.85 0.38
C MET A 109 19.97 -5.34 0.14
N GLY A 110 19.06 -4.57 0.77
CA GLY A 110 19.07 -3.10 0.71
C GLY A 110 20.35 -2.50 1.30
N ARG A 111 20.87 -3.04 2.39
CA ARG A 111 22.14 -2.61 2.99
C ARG A 111 23.34 -2.86 2.07
N MET A 112 23.42 -4.05 1.48
CA MET A 112 24.46 -4.37 0.46
C MET A 112 24.33 -3.44 -0.75
N ALA A 113 23.10 -3.19 -1.20
CA ALA A 113 22.81 -2.31 -2.34
C ALA A 113 23.31 -0.88 -2.10
N LEU A 114 23.14 -0.36 -0.89
CA LEU A 114 23.68 0.95 -0.49
C LEU A 114 25.21 0.96 -0.54
N GLN A 115 25.86 -0.03 0.07
CA GLN A 115 27.33 -0.12 0.08
C GLN A 115 27.92 -0.19 -1.33
N VAL A 116 27.34 -1.04 -2.19
CA VAL A 116 27.82 -1.18 -3.59
C VAL A 116 27.64 0.13 -4.37
N ALA A 117 26.51 0.83 -4.17
CA ALA A 117 26.28 2.10 -4.86
C ALA A 117 27.27 3.18 -4.40
N GLN A 118 27.56 3.24 -3.10
CA GLN A 118 28.57 4.14 -2.52
C GLN A 118 29.97 3.84 -3.07
N ASP A 119 30.38 2.56 -3.08
CA ASP A 119 31.67 2.14 -3.63
C ASP A 119 31.82 2.48 -5.12
N MET A 120 30.73 2.48 -5.87
CA MET A 120 30.69 2.84 -7.29
C MET A 120 30.46 4.34 -7.56
N GLY A 121 30.28 5.15 -6.51
CA GLY A 121 30.03 6.58 -6.63
C GLY A 121 28.66 6.92 -7.24
N ILE A 122 27.66 6.03 -7.13
CA ILE A 122 26.32 6.23 -7.70
C ILE A 122 25.40 6.86 -6.68
N PRO A 123 24.68 7.95 -7.01
CA PRO A 123 23.68 8.58 -6.15
C PRO A 123 22.60 7.60 -5.68
N VAL A 124 22.24 7.68 -4.38
CA VAL A 124 21.27 6.77 -3.75
C VAL A 124 20.14 7.55 -3.11
N SER A 125 18.91 7.06 -3.35
CA SER A 125 17.71 7.39 -2.57
C SER A 125 17.06 6.10 -2.04
N ALA A 126 16.22 6.23 -1.01
CA ALA A 126 15.52 5.07 -0.46
C ALA A 126 14.04 5.34 -0.25
N GLY A 127 13.23 4.29 -0.28
CA GLY A 127 11.83 4.32 0.10
C GLY A 127 11.62 3.91 1.57
N PHE A 128 10.63 4.48 2.24
CA PHE A 128 10.17 4.03 3.54
C PHE A 128 8.82 3.34 3.39
N HIS A 129 8.86 2.04 3.06
CA HIS A 129 7.66 1.25 2.72
C HIS A 129 7.31 0.15 3.73
N VAL A 130 8.05 0.06 4.84
CA VAL A 130 7.74 -0.85 5.95
C VAL A 130 7.48 -0.03 7.20
N GLN A 131 6.24 -0.04 7.67
CA GLN A 131 5.85 0.67 8.88
C GLN A 131 6.14 -0.22 10.10
N PRO A 132 6.92 0.25 11.08
CA PRO A 132 7.20 -0.50 12.31
C PRO A 132 5.96 -0.99 13.04
N GLU A 133 4.86 -0.23 13.02
CA GLU A 133 3.57 -0.62 13.58
C GLU A 133 3.03 -1.91 12.94
N ASN A 134 3.18 -2.08 11.63
CA ASN A 134 2.74 -3.32 10.97
C ASN A 134 3.58 -4.53 11.41
N ILE A 135 4.88 -4.32 11.69
CA ILE A 135 5.74 -5.38 12.23
C ILE A 135 5.28 -5.75 13.64
N THR A 136 5.15 -4.75 14.52
CA THR A 136 4.80 -4.98 15.93
C THR A 136 3.39 -5.55 16.10
N TYR A 137 2.44 -5.18 15.23
CA TYR A 137 1.10 -5.79 15.19
C TYR A 137 1.15 -7.29 14.93
N ASN A 138 1.96 -7.72 13.95
CA ASN A 138 2.03 -9.12 13.54
C ASN A 138 2.70 -10.04 14.58
N ILE A 139 3.52 -9.48 15.48
CA ILE A 139 4.14 -10.22 16.60
C ILE A 139 3.42 -9.99 17.94
N GLY A 140 2.22 -9.38 17.92
CA GLY A 140 1.40 -9.16 19.12
C GLY A 140 1.86 -8.01 20.02
N LEU A 141 2.88 -7.25 19.62
CA LEU A 141 3.46 -6.12 20.38
C LEU A 141 2.95 -4.75 19.94
N GLY A 142 1.98 -4.69 19.03
CA GLY A 142 1.46 -3.44 18.45
C GLY A 142 0.83 -2.44 19.42
N ARG A 143 0.65 -2.82 20.70
CA ARG A 143 0.15 -1.93 21.76
C ARG A 143 1.25 -1.10 22.43
N PHE A 144 2.52 -1.47 22.27
CA PHE A 144 3.64 -0.85 22.99
C PHE A 144 4.34 0.19 22.10
N ARG A 145 4.14 1.46 22.39
CA ARG A 145 4.79 2.58 21.70
C ARG A 145 6.32 2.51 21.77
N SER A 146 6.88 2.12 22.90
CA SER A 146 8.32 1.98 23.09
C SER A 146 8.96 0.98 22.13
N THR A 147 8.29 -0.15 21.87
CA THR A 147 8.78 -1.17 20.93
C THR A 147 8.80 -0.62 19.50
N THR A 148 7.75 0.10 19.10
CA THR A 148 7.66 0.72 17.76
C THR A 148 8.74 1.78 17.57
N SER A 149 8.96 2.65 18.57
CA SER A 149 10.02 3.67 18.56
C SER A 149 11.42 3.05 18.45
N ALA A 150 11.67 1.96 19.17
CA ALA A 150 12.94 1.23 19.07
C ALA A 150 13.18 0.68 17.66
N VAL A 151 12.12 0.21 16.96
CA VAL A 151 12.26 -0.25 15.57
C VAL A 151 12.58 0.92 14.63
N TYR A 152 11.95 2.10 14.79
CA TYR A 152 12.33 3.29 14.01
C TYR A 152 13.80 3.65 14.21
N THR A 153 14.26 3.68 15.46
CA THR A 153 15.68 3.97 15.78
C THR A 153 16.62 2.95 15.15
N ALA A 154 16.32 1.66 15.30
CA ALA A 154 17.14 0.60 14.72
C ALA A 154 17.22 0.68 13.19
N LEU A 155 16.11 0.96 12.50
CA LEU A 155 16.09 1.14 11.05
C LEU A 155 16.89 2.38 10.62
N ARG A 156 16.75 3.49 11.38
CA ARG A 156 17.52 4.70 11.14
C ARG A 156 19.02 4.41 11.19
N GLU A 157 19.50 3.86 12.30
CA GLU A 157 20.93 3.59 12.55
C GLU A 157 21.49 2.53 11.60
N TYR A 158 20.70 1.50 11.29
CA TYR A 158 21.12 0.42 10.41
C TYR A 158 21.26 0.86 8.94
N PHE A 159 20.41 1.79 8.49
CA PHE A 159 20.30 2.05 7.05
C PHE A 159 20.08 3.53 6.69
N TYR A 160 19.11 4.23 7.32
CA TYR A 160 18.65 5.51 6.82
C TYR A 160 19.56 6.70 7.20
N GLU A 161 20.50 6.57 8.15
CA GLU A 161 21.44 7.65 8.47
C GLU A 161 22.38 7.99 7.31
N GLU A 162 22.62 7.05 6.42
CA GLU A 162 23.49 7.22 5.22
C GLU A 162 22.70 7.65 3.97
N ILE A 163 21.37 7.86 4.08
CA ILE A 163 20.50 8.20 2.97
C ILE A 163 20.18 9.69 3.00
N GLY A 164 20.48 10.41 1.90
CA GLY A 164 20.16 11.85 1.77
C GLY A 164 18.70 12.13 1.39
N HIS A 165 18.06 11.23 0.64
CA HIS A 165 16.70 11.40 0.09
C HIS A 165 15.83 10.19 0.38
N ILE A 166 14.69 10.39 1.07
CA ILE A 166 13.73 9.32 1.40
C ILE A 166 12.38 9.59 0.74
N HIS A 167 11.92 8.64 -0.05
CA HIS A 167 10.55 8.55 -0.57
C HIS A 167 9.61 8.09 0.55
N CYS A 168 8.66 8.94 0.92
CA CYS A 168 7.59 8.66 1.88
C CYS A 168 6.26 8.55 1.13
N PRO A 169 5.49 7.45 1.27
CA PRO A 169 4.24 7.29 0.52
C PRO A 169 3.11 8.21 1.00
N SER A 170 3.27 8.86 2.14
CA SER A 170 2.31 9.83 2.70
C SER A 170 3.00 10.86 3.59
N GLN A 171 2.33 12.00 3.82
CA GLN A 171 2.80 13.00 4.77
C GLN A 171 2.91 12.42 6.18
N PHE A 172 1.97 11.54 6.56
CA PHE A 172 2.01 10.84 7.84
C PHE A 172 3.35 10.12 8.07
N ILE A 173 3.89 9.44 7.06
CA ILE A 173 5.20 8.76 7.17
C ILE A 173 6.33 9.77 7.26
N ALA A 174 6.30 10.85 6.49
CA ALA A 174 7.31 11.91 6.60
C ALA A 174 7.35 12.53 8.01
N ASP A 175 6.18 12.78 8.61
CA ASP A 175 6.05 13.29 9.98
C ASP A 175 6.60 12.27 11.00
N GLN A 176 6.27 10.98 10.84
CA GLN A 176 6.81 9.93 11.71
C GLN A 176 8.35 9.85 11.63
N LEU A 177 8.94 9.98 10.46
CA LEU A 177 10.40 9.99 10.31
C LEU A 177 11.02 11.21 11.00
N ALA A 178 10.43 12.38 10.86
CA ALA A 178 10.87 13.60 11.54
C ALA A 178 10.80 13.45 13.07
N ASP A 179 9.69 12.92 13.59
CA ASP A 179 9.49 12.66 15.03
C ASP A 179 10.52 11.67 15.62
N HIS A 180 11.05 10.76 14.77
CA HIS A 180 12.08 9.78 15.17
C HIS A 180 13.51 10.20 14.78
N GLY A 181 13.72 11.48 14.43
CA GLY A 181 15.04 12.08 14.23
C GLY A 181 15.76 11.66 12.93
N TYR A 182 15.02 11.28 11.89
CA TYR A 182 15.59 11.08 10.57
C TYR A 182 15.97 12.43 9.95
N ARG A 183 17.17 12.55 9.39
CA ARG A 183 17.72 13.82 8.89
C ARG A 183 17.63 13.96 7.38
N ALA A 184 17.34 12.86 6.68
CA ALA A 184 17.21 12.86 5.23
C ALA A 184 16.10 13.80 4.75
N ARG A 185 16.27 14.35 3.55
CA ARG A 185 15.20 15.07 2.88
C ARG A 185 14.08 14.11 2.51
N THR A 186 12.89 14.32 3.05
CA THR A 186 11.72 13.51 2.76
C THR A 186 10.99 14.03 1.52
N HIS A 187 10.57 13.10 0.65
CA HIS A 187 9.77 13.36 -0.53
C HIS A 187 8.45 12.62 -0.40
N VAL A 188 7.36 13.36 -0.22
CA VAL A 188 6.03 12.78 -0.08
C VAL A 188 5.48 12.47 -1.47
N ILE A 189 5.52 11.19 -1.83
CA ILE A 189 5.13 10.69 -3.14
C ILE A 189 4.23 9.48 -2.96
N SER A 190 2.97 9.60 -3.33
CA SER A 190 2.00 8.48 -3.30
C SER A 190 2.50 7.32 -4.18
N ASN A 191 2.19 6.07 -3.77
CA ASN A 191 2.39 4.90 -4.64
C ASN A 191 1.50 4.95 -5.91
N GLY A 192 0.54 5.84 -5.91
CA GLY A 192 -0.31 6.16 -7.04
C GLY A 192 -1.46 5.18 -7.28
N VAL A 193 -2.55 5.71 -7.81
CA VAL A 193 -3.66 4.92 -8.34
C VAL A 193 -3.55 4.85 -9.85
N THR A 194 -3.71 3.66 -10.40
CA THR A 194 -3.64 3.42 -11.85
C THR A 194 -4.95 3.83 -12.53
N ASP A 195 -4.87 4.15 -13.82
CA ASP A 195 -5.98 4.71 -14.63
C ASP A 195 -7.18 3.77 -14.78
N VAL A 196 -7.04 2.49 -14.44
CA VAL A 196 -8.16 1.53 -14.47
C VAL A 196 -9.18 1.79 -13.36
N PHE A 197 -8.74 2.41 -12.24
CA PHE A 197 -9.62 2.78 -11.14
C PHE A 197 -10.27 4.14 -11.44
N THR A 198 -11.41 4.10 -12.08
CA THR A 198 -12.24 5.27 -12.41
C THR A 198 -13.69 4.96 -12.07
N PRO A 199 -14.54 5.98 -11.89
CA PRO A 199 -15.97 5.75 -11.76
C PRO A 199 -16.50 4.94 -12.95
N GLY A 200 -17.40 4.01 -12.66
CA GLY A 200 -18.14 3.27 -13.71
C GLY A 200 -19.24 4.11 -14.30
N GLU A 201 -20.04 3.47 -15.19
CA GLU A 201 -21.25 4.06 -15.75
C GLU A 201 -22.19 4.54 -14.62
N PRO A 202 -22.92 5.65 -14.84
CA PRO A 202 -23.91 6.12 -13.89
C PRO A 202 -24.96 5.05 -13.60
N ARG A 203 -25.29 4.86 -12.35
CA ARG A 203 -26.29 3.89 -11.89
C ARG A 203 -27.22 4.54 -10.88
N PRO A 204 -28.46 4.01 -10.75
CA PRO A 204 -29.41 4.51 -9.74
C PRO A 204 -28.79 4.54 -8.34
N VAL A 205 -29.00 5.63 -7.65
CA VAL A 205 -28.58 5.79 -6.26
C VAL A 205 -29.38 4.83 -5.39
N TRP A 206 -28.69 4.03 -4.59
CA TRP A 206 -29.35 3.16 -3.62
C TRP A 206 -30.03 4.00 -2.54
N THR A 207 -31.30 3.69 -2.27
CA THR A 207 -32.13 4.27 -1.20
C THR A 207 -32.73 3.17 -0.34
N LEU A 208 -33.42 3.55 0.73
CA LEU A 208 -34.13 2.58 1.57
C LEU A 208 -35.27 1.86 0.84
N ASP A 209 -35.81 2.45 -0.23
CA ASP A 209 -36.87 1.86 -1.06
C ASP A 209 -36.33 0.95 -2.19
N SER A 210 -35.01 0.80 -2.28
CA SER A 210 -34.40 -0.07 -3.31
C SER A 210 -34.69 -1.55 -3.03
N ASP A 211 -35.00 -2.36 -4.05
CA ASP A 211 -35.29 -3.79 -3.92
C ASP A 211 -34.08 -4.64 -3.48
N ARG A 212 -32.87 -4.18 -3.75
CA ARG A 212 -31.63 -4.87 -3.37
C ARG A 212 -31.00 -4.34 -2.08
N PRO A 213 -30.17 -5.12 -1.39
CA PRO A 213 -29.40 -4.62 -0.27
C PRO A 213 -28.36 -3.58 -0.70
N LEU A 214 -27.98 -2.70 0.23
CA LEU A 214 -26.84 -1.80 0.08
C LEU A 214 -25.53 -2.60 0.14
N ARG A 215 -24.67 -2.42 -0.85
CA ARG A 215 -23.38 -3.12 -0.91
C ARG A 215 -22.29 -2.30 -0.23
N ILE A 216 -21.80 -2.82 0.89
CA ILE A 216 -20.61 -2.29 1.58
C ILE A 216 -19.41 -3.14 1.21
N MET A 217 -18.32 -2.48 0.81
CA MET A 217 -17.07 -3.14 0.46
C MET A 217 -15.91 -2.65 1.32
N SER A 218 -15.04 -3.58 1.70
CA SER A 218 -13.73 -3.33 2.29
C SER A 218 -12.67 -4.12 1.55
N VAL A 219 -11.50 -3.54 1.30
CA VAL A 219 -10.41 -4.19 0.57
C VAL A 219 -9.15 -4.14 1.42
N GLY A 220 -8.48 -5.29 1.58
CA GLY A 220 -7.23 -5.36 2.30
C GLY A 220 -6.84 -6.78 2.68
N ARG A 221 -5.61 -6.94 3.15
CA ARG A 221 -5.15 -8.21 3.67
C ARG A 221 -6.01 -8.63 4.88
N LEU A 222 -6.34 -9.92 4.98
CA LEU A 222 -7.08 -10.43 6.14
C LEU A 222 -6.12 -10.66 7.32
N SER A 223 -5.75 -9.56 7.99
CA SER A 223 -4.75 -9.49 9.06
C SER A 223 -5.24 -8.58 10.21
N PRO A 224 -4.66 -8.71 11.42
CA PRO A 224 -5.18 -8.03 12.62
C PRO A 224 -5.30 -6.52 12.51
N GLU A 225 -4.30 -5.86 11.90
CA GLU A 225 -4.24 -4.40 11.73
C GLU A 225 -5.34 -3.84 10.84
N LYS A 226 -5.95 -4.68 9.97
CA LYS A 226 -7.04 -4.27 9.08
C LYS A 226 -8.41 -4.20 9.77
N ARG A 227 -8.55 -4.75 10.95
CA ARG A 227 -9.72 -4.58 11.82
C ARG A 227 -11.06 -4.94 11.17
N HIS A 228 -11.07 -5.93 10.27
CA HIS A 228 -12.29 -6.34 9.58
C HIS A 228 -13.39 -6.87 10.53
N GLU A 229 -13.01 -7.42 11.68
CA GLU A 229 -13.94 -7.84 12.73
C GLU A 229 -14.77 -6.66 13.23
N LEU A 230 -14.13 -5.48 13.42
CA LEU A 230 -14.82 -4.27 13.83
C LEU A 230 -15.91 -3.85 12.84
N LEU A 231 -15.62 -4.00 11.53
CA LEU A 231 -16.59 -3.73 10.48
C LEU A 231 -17.77 -4.71 10.53
N ILE A 232 -17.49 -6.01 10.68
CA ILE A 232 -18.53 -7.04 10.78
C ILE A 232 -19.45 -6.73 11.99
N ASP A 233 -18.86 -6.39 13.14
CA ASP A 233 -19.60 -6.04 14.34
C ASP A 233 -20.43 -4.77 14.15
N ALA A 234 -19.87 -3.75 13.49
CA ALA A 234 -20.60 -2.52 13.21
C ALA A 234 -21.83 -2.78 12.32
N VAL A 235 -21.71 -3.64 11.31
CA VAL A 235 -22.83 -4.04 10.45
C VAL A 235 -23.91 -4.78 11.27
N LYS A 236 -23.53 -5.70 12.16
CA LYS A 236 -24.48 -6.42 13.03
C LYS A 236 -25.28 -5.49 13.95
N HIS A 237 -24.67 -4.39 14.37
CA HIS A 237 -25.28 -3.42 15.28
C HIS A 237 -25.98 -2.26 14.56
N SER A 238 -25.87 -2.19 13.22
CA SER A 238 -26.61 -1.21 12.42
C SER A 238 -28.11 -1.43 12.53
N ARG A 239 -28.89 -0.34 12.60
CA ARG A 239 -30.37 -0.41 12.50
C ARG A 239 -30.82 -0.90 11.12
N TYR A 240 -29.92 -0.86 10.12
CA TYR A 240 -30.15 -1.30 8.75
C TYR A 240 -29.47 -2.63 8.42
N ARG A 241 -29.05 -3.41 9.41
CA ARG A 241 -28.33 -4.68 9.24
C ARG A 241 -28.98 -5.63 8.22
N ASP A 242 -30.31 -5.65 8.16
CA ASP A 242 -31.09 -6.50 7.26
C ASP A 242 -31.07 -5.98 5.80
N ARG A 243 -30.53 -4.80 5.57
CA ARG A 243 -30.41 -4.14 4.27
C ARG A 243 -28.95 -4.03 3.79
N ILE A 244 -27.99 -4.62 4.50
CA ILE A 244 -26.55 -4.51 4.19
C ILE A 244 -26.02 -5.85 3.68
N ASP A 245 -25.44 -5.84 2.47
CA ASP A 245 -24.62 -6.92 1.90
C ASP A 245 -23.15 -6.55 2.07
N LEU A 246 -22.42 -7.25 2.95
CA LEU A 246 -21.03 -6.97 3.27
C LEU A 246 -20.07 -7.86 2.50
N GLN A 247 -19.15 -7.23 1.76
CA GLN A 247 -18.04 -7.90 1.09
C GLN A 247 -16.69 -7.41 1.62
N ILE A 248 -15.81 -8.36 1.96
CA ILE A 248 -14.42 -8.09 2.29
C ILE A 248 -13.54 -8.81 1.26
N ALA A 249 -12.82 -8.03 0.46
CA ALA A 249 -11.94 -8.56 -0.58
C ALA A 249 -10.49 -8.58 -0.12
N GLY A 250 -9.91 -9.79 -0.02
CA GLY A 250 -8.52 -9.97 0.35
C GLY A 250 -8.16 -11.41 0.67
N LYS A 251 -6.85 -11.61 0.89
CA LYS A 251 -6.28 -12.87 1.39
C LYS A 251 -5.55 -12.61 2.70
N GLY A 252 -5.48 -13.60 3.57
CA GLY A 252 -4.71 -13.51 4.80
C GLY A 252 -5.07 -14.57 5.83
N PRO A 253 -4.30 -14.64 6.92
CA PRO A 253 -4.41 -15.72 7.91
C PRO A 253 -5.73 -15.69 8.70
N ARG A 254 -6.42 -14.54 8.75
CA ARG A 254 -7.66 -14.41 9.53
C ARG A 254 -8.94 -14.82 8.80
N ARG A 255 -8.83 -15.41 7.61
CA ARG A 255 -10.00 -15.78 6.82
C ARG A 255 -11.04 -16.62 7.60
N THR A 256 -10.60 -17.71 8.25
CA THR A 256 -11.48 -18.58 9.03
C THR A 256 -12.11 -17.85 10.22
N ILE A 257 -11.33 -17.02 10.91
CA ILE A 257 -11.80 -16.20 12.03
C ILE A 257 -12.89 -15.23 11.55
N LEU A 258 -12.68 -14.56 10.42
CA LEU A 258 -13.67 -13.62 9.86
C LEU A 258 -14.93 -14.35 9.38
N GLN A 259 -14.81 -15.56 8.82
CA GLN A 259 -15.97 -16.38 8.47
C GLN A 259 -16.82 -16.71 9.70
N ALA A 260 -16.18 -17.17 10.78
CA ALA A 260 -16.87 -17.45 12.02
C ALA A 260 -17.51 -16.18 12.63
N HIS A 261 -16.77 -15.06 12.55
CA HIS A 261 -17.25 -13.76 13.04
C HIS A 261 -18.44 -13.22 12.22
N GLY A 262 -18.51 -13.57 10.93
CA GLY A 262 -19.62 -13.21 10.04
C GLY A 262 -20.94 -13.97 10.30
N VAL A 263 -20.92 -15.00 11.13
CA VAL A 263 -22.17 -15.71 11.53
C VAL A 263 -23.11 -14.75 12.24
N GLY A 264 -24.39 -14.75 11.84
CA GLY A 264 -25.41 -13.86 12.38
C GLY A 264 -25.56 -12.52 11.64
N LEU A 265 -24.84 -12.31 10.53
CA LEU A 265 -25.20 -11.27 9.56
C LEU A 265 -26.50 -11.68 8.83
N ALA A 266 -27.37 -10.71 8.50
CA ALA A 266 -28.60 -10.97 7.75
C ALA A 266 -28.33 -11.46 6.32
N HIS A 267 -27.28 -10.91 5.67
CA HIS A 267 -26.73 -11.43 4.42
C HIS A 267 -25.40 -12.10 4.70
N PRO A 268 -25.12 -13.31 4.15
CA PRO A 268 -23.87 -14.03 4.39
C PRO A 268 -22.64 -13.19 4.01
N LEU A 269 -21.63 -13.16 4.91
CA LEU A 269 -20.39 -12.44 4.68
C LEU A 269 -19.69 -12.96 3.42
N ARG A 270 -19.43 -12.10 2.46
CA ARG A 270 -18.66 -12.43 1.25
C ARG A 270 -17.17 -12.17 1.47
N LEU A 271 -16.38 -13.22 1.68
CA LEU A 271 -14.91 -13.15 1.71
C LEU A 271 -14.35 -13.57 0.36
N THR A 272 -13.90 -12.59 -0.42
CA THR A 272 -13.48 -12.79 -1.81
C THR A 272 -12.01 -12.44 -2.03
N TYR A 273 -11.49 -12.78 -3.18
CA TYR A 273 -10.22 -12.30 -3.72
C TYR A 273 -10.34 -12.19 -5.23
N HIS A 274 -9.96 -11.06 -5.79
CA HIS A 274 -10.17 -10.73 -7.19
C HIS A 274 -8.85 -10.42 -7.90
N SER A 275 -8.83 -10.58 -9.22
CA SER A 275 -7.87 -9.90 -10.09
C SER A 275 -8.12 -8.38 -10.04
N GLN A 276 -7.19 -7.59 -10.54
CA GLN A 276 -7.35 -6.12 -10.54
C GLN A 276 -8.59 -5.69 -11.32
N GLU A 277 -8.82 -6.27 -12.50
CA GLU A 277 -9.97 -5.97 -13.36
C GLU A 277 -11.28 -6.26 -12.61
N ARG A 278 -11.38 -7.45 -12.03
CA ARG A 278 -12.58 -7.83 -11.27
C ARG A 278 -12.76 -6.97 -10.01
N LEU A 279 -11.67 -6.54 -9.37
CA LEU A 279 -11.72 -5.63 -8.22
C LEU A 279 -12.33 -4.28 -8.62
N VAL A 280 -11.96 -3.73 -9.77
CA VAL A 280 -12.54 -2.50 -10.31
C VAL A 280 -14.06 -2.64 -10.49
N ASP A 281 -14.54 -3.74 -11.08
CA ASP A 281 -15.97 -3.99 -11.26
C ASP A 281 -16.71 -4.10 -9.92
N GLU A 282 -16.12 -4.81 -8.95
CA GLU A 282 -16.72 -4.95 -7.61
C GLU A 282 -16.76 -3.59 -6.89
N LEU A 283 -15.71 -2.78 -6.95
CA LEU A 283 -15.71 -1.42 -6.39
C LEU A 283 -16.77 -0.54 -7.07
N ARG A 284 -16.84 -0.55 -8.41
CA ARG A 284 -17.86 0.20 -9.14
C ARG A 284 -19.28 -0.23 -8.79
N SER A 285 -19.48 -1.50 -8.43
CA SER A 285 -20.78 -2.06 -8.04
C SER A 285 -21.15 -1.79 -6.58
N ALA A 286 -20.21 -1.38 -5.74
CA ALA A 286 -20.43 -1.09 -4.33
C ALA A 286 -21.11 0.29 -4.13
N ASP A 287 -21.80 0.47 -3.01
CA ASP A 287 -22.50 1.70 -2.66
C ASP A 287 -21.74 2.53 -1.62
N LEU A 288 -20.96 1.86 -0.77
CA LEU A 288 -20.15 2.47 0.28
C LEU A 288 -18.86 1.67 0.44
N TYR A 289 -17.77 2.35 0.77
CA TYR A 289 -16.49 1.70 1.09
C TYR A 289 -16.15 1.91 2.57
N VAL A 290 -15.60 0.90 3.24
CA VAL A 290 -15.18 1.03 4.64
C VAL A 290 -13.72 0.62 4.79
N HIS A 291 -12.94 1.48 5.44
CA HIS A 291 -11.52 1.26 5.71
C HIS A 291 -11.26 1.29 7.23
N PRO A 292 -11.46 0.17 7.93
CA PRO A 292 -11.37 0.15 9.40
C PRO A 292 -9.95 -0.04 9.93
N ALA A 293 -8.94 -0.04 9.05
CA ALA A 293 -7.55 -0.34 9.39
C ALA A 293 -6.97 0.62 10.43
N ASP A 294 -6.24 0.06 11.39
CA ASP A 294 -5.60 0.78 12.48
C ASP A 294 -4.16 1.21 12.13
N ALA A 295 -3.48 0.54 11.20
CA ALA A 295 -2.15 0.88 10.73
C ALA A 295 -2.09 0.83 9.20
N GLU A 296 -1.66 1.93 8.59
CA GLU A 296 -1.50 2.09 7.14
C GLU A 296 -0.44 3.12 6.81
N ILE A 297 0.47 2.77 5.90
CA ILE A 297 1.47 3.70 5.35
C ILE A 297 0.82 4.74 4.45
N GLU A 298 -0.14 4.32 3.62
CA GLU A 298 -0.84 5.16 2.66
C GLU A 298 -2.32 4.78 2.52
N ALA A 299 -2.66 3.49 2.58
CA ALA A 299 -3.98 2.92 2.30
C ALA A 299 -4.39 2.97 0.82
N VAL A 300 -3.54 2.43 -0.06
CA VAL A 300 -3.77 2.41 -1.52
C VAL A 300 -5.14 1.79 -1.88
N ALA A 301 -5.59 0.74 -1.19
CA ALA A 301 -6.91 0.15 -1.42
C ALA A 301 -8.08 1.13 -1.14
N CYS A 302 -7.91 2.04 -0.16
CA CYS A 302 -8.87 3.12 0.07
C CYS A 302 -8.83 4.14 -1.06
N LEU A 303 -7.65 4.51 -1.53
CA LEU A 303 -7.47 5.41 -2.66
C LEU A 303 -8.07 4.82 -3.95
N GLU A 304 -7.90 3.53 -4.22
CA GLU A 304 -8.51 2.82 -5.36
C GLU A 304 -10.05 2.87 -5.30
N ALA A 305 -10.63 2.68 -4.12
CA ALA A 305 -12.08 2.81 -3.92
C ALA A 305 -12.58 4.25 -4.12
N VAL A 306 -11.84 5.23 -3.59
CA VAL A 306 -12.12 6.67 -3.77
C VAL A 306 -12.04 7.05 -5.27
N ALA A 307 -11.05 6.54 -5.99
CA ALA A 307 -10.91 6.76 -7.43
C ALA A 307 -12.08 6.18 -8.24
N CYS A 308 -12.65 5.05 -7.80
CA CYS A 308 -13.89 4.50 -8.34
C CYS A 308 -15.16 5.29 -7.94
N GLY A 309 -15.01 6.39 -7.22
CA GLY A 309 -16.10 7.25 -6.79
C GLY A 309 -16.87 6.71 -5.60
N LEU A 310 -16.30 5.85 -4.78
CA LEU A 310 -16.94 5.42 -3.53
C LEU A 310 -16.70 6.44 -2.42
N VAL A 311 -17.74 6.69 -1.65
CA VAL A 311 -17.62 7.43 -0.39
C VAL A 311 -16.98 6.49 0.63
N PRO A 312 -15.83 6.85 1.23
CA PRO A 312 -15.19 6.02 2.22
C PRO A 312 -15.66 6.35 3.64
N VAL A 313 -15.72 5.33 4.50
CA VAL A 313 -15.81 5.48 5.96
C VAL A 313 -14.51 4.94 6.54
N ILE A 314 -13.68 5.80 7.12
CA ILE A 314 -12.28 5.54 7.41
C ILE A 314 -12.02 5.65 8.92
N ALA A 315 -11.28 4.70 9.48
CA ALA A 315 -10.79 4.80 10.85
C ALA A 315 -9.74 5.92 10.96
N ARG A 316 -9.97 6.87 11.87
CA ARG A 316 -8.97 7.86 12.24
C ARG A 316 -8.08 7.27 13.33
N SER A 317 -6.92 6.79 12.93
CA SER A 317 -5.91 6.21 13.80
C SER A 317 -4.62 7.06 13.78
N PRO A 318 -3.92 7.22 14.91
CA PRO A 318 -2.61 7.86 14.97
C PRO A 318 -1.49 7.01 14.33
N ARG A 319 -1.82 5.83 13.81
CA ARG A 319 -0.91 4.89 13.14
C ARG A 319 -1.25 4.68 11.67
N SER A 320 -2.14 5.51 11.12
CA SER A 320 -2.67 5.29 9.77
C SER A 320 -2.75 6.59 8.98
N ALA A 321 -2.21 6.59 7.78
CA ALA A 321 -2.33 7.67 6.81
C ALA A 321 -3.73 7.72 6.15
N ALA A 322 -4.59 6.71 6.32
CA ALA A 322 -5.83 6.56 5.55
C ALA A 322 -6.76 7.77 5.67
N SER A 323 -6.78 8.45 6.83
CA SER A 323 -7.62 9.63 7.06
C SER A 323 -7.36 10.80 6.10
N GLN A 324 -6.21 10.83 5.41
CA GLN A 324 -5.88 11.82 4.39
C GLN A 324 -6.86 11.82 3.20
N PHE A 325 -7.55 10.71 2.96
CA PHE A 325 -8.51 10.58 1.86
C PHE A 325 -9.93 11.02 2.23
N ALA A 326 -10.20 11.38 3.49
CA ALA A 326 -11.51 11.85 3.91
C ALA A 326 -11.72 13.31 3.51
N LEU A 327 -12.73 13.58 2.68
CA LEU A 327 -13.13 14.94 2.29
C LEU A 327 -14.20 15.53 3.23
N ASP A 328 -14.76 14.71 4.10
CA ASP A 328 -15.86 15.09 4.99
C ASP A 328 -15.62 14.43 6.37
N PRO A 329 -15.82 15.16 7.47
CA PRO A 329 -15.69 14.60 8.82
C PRO A 329 -16.64 13.41 9.09
N ARG A 330 -17.76 13.32 8.35
CA ARG A 330 -18.70 12.19 8.42
C ARG A 330 -18.15 10.90 7.84
N SER A 331 -17.07 10.99 7.04
CA SER A 331 -16.32 9.84 6.56
C SER A 331 -15.29 9.32 7.57
N LEU A 332 -15.18 9.94 8.75
CA LEU A 332 -14.22 9.53 9.77
C LEU A 332 -14.91 9.00 11.02
N PHE A 333 -14.33 7.95 11.62
CA PHE A 333 -14.70 7.46 12.94
C PHE A 333 -13.43 7.18 13.77
N PRO A 334 -13.48 7.28 15.12
CA PRO A 334 -12.35 6.93 15.98
C PRO A 334 -11.97 5.46 15.81
N THR A 335 -10.67 5.16 15.69
CA THR A 335 -10.20 3.78 15.57
C THR A 335 -10.67 2.93 16.74
N ASN A 336 -10.97 1.66 16.49
CA ASN A 336 -11.49 0.69 17.46
C ASN A 336 -12.85 1.03 18.10
N ASP A 337 -13.56 2.04 17.64
CA ASP A 337 -14.90 2.41 18.09
C ASP A 337 -15.96 1.85 17.13
N ARG A 338 -16.52 0.67 17.51
CA ARG A 338 -17.59 0.01 16.76
C ARG A 338 -18.83 0.88 16.65
N ASP A 339 -19.25 1.51 17.74
CA ASP A 339 -20.49 2.26 17.78
C ASP A 339 -20.40 3.54 16.96
N ALA A 340 -19.23 4.20 16.95
CA ALA A 340 -18.99 5.31 16.05
C ALA A 340 -19.01 4.87 14.59
N LEU A 341 -18.40 3.72 14.26
CA LEU A 341 -18.48 3.16 12.91
C LEU A 341 -19.94 2.88 12.53
N THR A 342 -20.71 2.21 13.40
CA THR A 342 -22.14 1.94 13.17
C THR A 342 -22.91 3.21 12.88
N ARG A 343 -22.75 4.27 13.70
CA ARG A 343 -23.40 5.57 13.47
C ARG A 343 -23.02 6.20 12.12
N ARG A 344 -21.76 6.03 11.66
CA ARG A 344 -21.34 6.53 10.35
C ARG A 344 -21.98 5.75 9.20
N LEU A 345 -22.06 4.42 9.32
CA LEU A 345 -22.75 3.57 8.34
C LEU A 345 -24.22 3.99 8.23
N ASP A 346 -24.93 4.04 9.36
CA ASP A 346 -26.35 4.41 9.41
C ASP A 346 -26.57 5.80 8.80
N TRP A 347 -25.71 6.76 9.13
CA TRP A 347 -25.82 8.11 8.56
C TRP A 347 -25.71 8.12 7.03
N TRP A 348 -24.70 7.43 6.44
CA TRP A 348 -24.53 7.38 4.99
C TRP A 348 -25.63 6.58 4.29
N ILE A 349 -26.28 5.64 4.98
CA ILE A 349 -27.45 4.90 4.51
C ILE A 349 -28.67 5.83 4.42
N GLU A 350 -28.89 6.65 5.42
CA GLU A 350 -30.01 7.59 5.53
C GLU A 350 -29.91 8.81 4.60
N HIS A 351 -28.71 9.10 4.11
CA HIS A 351 -28.44 10.28 3.29
C HIS A 351 -27.95 9.92 1.86
N PRO A 352 -28.77 9.21 1.06
CA PRO A 352 -28.37 8.71 -0.26
C PRO A 352 -28.04 9.83 -1.24
N GLN A 353 -28.70 10.99 -1.17
CA GLN A 353 -28.44 12.13 -2.04
C GLN A 353 -27.08 12.77 -1.72
N GLU A 354 -26.73 12.89 -0.44
CA GLU A 354 -25.43 13.40 -0.02
C GLU A 354 -24.33 12.42 -0.40
N ARG A 355 -24.55 11.10 -0.24
CA ARG A 355 -23.63 10.06 -0.71
C ARG A 355 -23.39 10.16 -2.22
N ALA A 356 -24.45 10.34 -3.01
CA ALA A 356 -24.38 10.52 -4.45
C ALA A 356 -23.57 11.78 -4.83
N ARG A 357 -23.85 12.91 -4.18
CA ARG A 357 -23.11 14.16 -4.36
C ARG A 357 -21.61 14.02 -4.06
N MET A 358 -21.27 13.31 -3.00
CA MET A 358 -19.88 13.13 -2.59
C MET A 358 -19.10 12.18 -3.51
N ARG A 359 -19.75 11.26 -4.22
CA ARG A 359 -19.06 10.32 -5.13
C ARG A 359 -18.19 11.03 -6.17
N ALA A 360 -18.71 12.04 -6.86
CA ALA A 360 -17.97 12.80 -7.86
C ALA A 360 -16.79 13.56 -7.23
N ARG A 361 -17.00 14.16 -6.04
CA ARG A 361 -15.95 14.88 -5.32
C ARG A 361 -14.81 13.96 -4.89
N TYR A 362 -15.13 12.75 -4.43
CA TYR A 362 -14.14 11.75 -4.05
C TYR A 362 -13.34 11.28 -5.26
N ALA A 363 -14.00 10.95 -6.37
CA ALA A 363 -13.32 10.57 -7.62
C ALA A 363 -12.37 11.67 -8.11
N GLU A 364 -12.81 12.93 -8.10
CA GLU A 364 -11.98 14.07 -8.49
C GLU A 364 -10.76 14.22 -7.55
N SER A 365 -10.95 14.04 -6.25
CA SER A 365 -9.86 14.15 -5.27
C SER A 365 -8.75 13.12 -5.48
N ALA A 366 -9.08 11.94 -6.02
CA ALA A 366 -8.11 10.87 -6.28
C ALA A 366 -7.11 11.24 -7.40
N ARG A 367 -7.45 12.15 -8.31
CA ARG A 367 -6.58 12.56 -9.44
C ARG A 367 -5.24 13.10 -8.99
N ARG A 368 -5.17 13.74 -7.82
CA ARG A 368 -3.92 14.24 -7.22
C ARG A 368 -2.93 13.13 -6.86
N TYR A 369 -3.43 11.89 -6.74
CA TYR A 369 -2.68 10.68 -6.41
C TYR A 369 -2.56 9.74 -7.62
N SER A 370 -2.71 10.25 -8.85
CA SER A 370 -2.55 9.44 -10.05
C SER A 370 -1.15 8.86 -10.16
N ILE A 371 -1.03 7.69 -10.77
CA ILE A 371 0.28 7.05 -11.01
C ILE A 371 1.20 7.93 -11.89
N HIS A 372 0.63 8.73 -12.79
CA HIS A 372 1.37 9.68 -13.61
C HIS A 372 1.99 10.80 -12.77
N ARG A 373 1.22 11.33 -11.80
CA ARG A 373 1.74 12.35 -10.87
C ARG A 373 2.84 11.78 -9.98
N SER A 374 2.65 10.55 -9.50
CA SER A 374 3.69 9.85 -8.72
C SER A 374 4.98 9.67 -9.53
N GLY A 375 4.86 9.29 -10.81
CA GLY A 375 6.01 9.18 -11.71
C GLY A 375 6.76 10.50 -11.91
N GLN A 376 6.03 11.63 -12.05
CA GLN A 376 6.64 12.96 -12.15
C GLN A 376 7.42 13.33 -10.88
N LEU A 377 6.84 13.06 -9.71
CA LEU A 377 7.48 13.38 -8.44
C LEU A 377 8.69 12.48 -8.16
N LEU A 378 8.64 11.19 -8.55
CA LEU A 378 9.79 10.29 -8.47
C LEU A 378 10.94 10.77 -9.35
N GLU A 379 10.64 11.17 -10.58
CA GLU A 379 11.63 11.74 -11.51
C GLU A 379 12.29 12.99 -10.92
N GLN A 380 11.50 13.91 -10.35
CA GLN A 380 12.01 15.10 -9.67
C GLN A 380 12.92 14.74 -8.48
N MET A 381 12.51 13.77 -7.66
CA MET A 381 13.33 13.28 -6.55
C MET A 381 14.66 12.71 -7.04
N PHE A 382 14.66 11.91 -8.11
CA PHE A 382 15.90 11.32 -8.64
C PHE A 382 16.83 12.38 -9.22
N HIS A 383 16.31 13.35 -9.97
CA HIS A 383 17.13 14.49 -10.44
C HIS A 383 17.76 15.24 -9.26
N GLN A 384 17.01 15.46 -8.19
CA GLN A 384 17.54 16.12 -7.01
C GLN A 384 18.59 15.27 -6.30
N THR A 385 18.37 13.96 -6.16
CA THR A 385 19.35 13.02 -5.59
C THR A 385 20.68 13.06 -6.37
N ILE A 386 20.62 13.09 -7.71
CA ILE A 386 21.80 13.18 -8.57
C ILE A 386 22.50 14.53 -8.39
N THR A 387 21.74 15.63 -8.37
CA THR A 387 22.31 16.98 -8.25
C THR A 387 23.00 17.17 -6.89
N ASP A 388 22.35 16.77 -5.80
CA ASP A 388 22.88 16.94 -4.45
C ASP A 388 24.13 16.08 -4.20
N ALA A 389 24.21 14.87 -4.80
CA ALA A 389 25.42 14.03 -4.80
C ALA A 389 26.60 14.69 -5.56
N GLY A 390 26.32 15.33 -6.71
CA GLY A 390 27.34 16.02 -7.50
C GLY A 390 27.87 17.32 -6.86
N THR A 391 27.13 17.89 -5.91
CA THR A 391 27.55 19.11 -5.17
C THR A 391 28.24 18.81 -3.84
N GLY A 392 28.39 17.52 -3.46
CA GLY A 392 29.05 17.13 -2.20
C GLY A 392 28.27 17.51 -0.94
N ARG A 393 26.96 17.66 -1.03
CA ARG A 393 26.06 17.99 0.08
C ARG A 393 25.32 16.77 0.60
#